data_bcbc25a0b0b815e845187c092e7192b7
#
_entry.id   bcbc25a0b0b815e845187c092e7192b7
#
_cell.length_a   1.000
_cell.length_b   1.000
_cell.length_c   1.000
_cell.angle_alpha   90.00
_cell.angle_beta   90.00
_cell.angle_gamma   90.00
#
_symmetry.space_group_name_H-M   'P 1'
#
loop_
_entity.id
_entity.type
_entity.pdbx_description
1 polymer ?
#
loop_
_entity_poly.entity_id
_entity_poly.type
_entity_poly.pdbx_seq_one_letter_code
_entity_poly.pdbx_strand_id
1 'polypeptide(L)'
;MGRFAVMTTRQAPSTFDVMAVRARFPALARTGPDGRPFVWADAPGGSQAPDSVIDAVAARMAGGASNTHGSFPLSEEIDALIAEAHGAGAGFLGCDPDEVVFGQNATSLLLHLSRSFSRTLGPGDEVVVTRLDHDANVRPWIFAARDAGAAVRWVDVRDDDVTLDLESFDRQLSDRTRLVAFTLASNAVGTIPPAAELVRRAKAAGALVALDGVHVAQHRAIDLRALGADIVATSPYKFFGPHQGMIGVRRELLASWEPYRLRPASDAVPDRWESGTQSHESMAGTIAAIGYIRQVGGFHAIGVHERALATRFLEGVGLIPGVRLIGIADPDRVDERTPTFAIRVEGQHPQETSAELAWRGIFTWDGHYYAIEVFDRLGLLDSGGAVRIGFCHYHTLDEVDRVLGALEELAP
;
A
#
# COMPACT_ATOMS: atom_id res chain seq x y z
N MET A 1 5.11 -56.61 4.01
CA MET A 1 5.25 -55.66 2.88
C MET A 1 3.88 -55.10 2.56
N GLY A 2 3.50 -54.00 3.13
CA GLY A 2 2.24 -53.30 2.89
C GLY A 2 2.53 -51.87 2.41
N ARG A 3 2.21 -51.57 1.16
CA ARG A 3 2.31 -50.26 0.57
C ARG A 3 1.17 -49.40 1.09
N PHE A 4 1.48 -48.36 1.88
CA PHE A 4 0.55 -47.29 2.19
C PHE A 4 0.49 -46.34 0.99
N ALA A 5 -0.64 -46.35 0.27
CA ALA A 5 -0.97 -45.36 -0.73
C ALA A 5 -1.39 -44.07 -0.01
N VAL A 6 -0.60 -43.02 -0.12
CA VAL A 6 -0.99 -41.67 0.29
C VAL A 6 -1.98 -41.15 -0.75
N MET A 7 -3.27 -41.18 -0.39
CA MET A 7 -4.31 -40.47 -1.14
C MET A 7 -4.15 -38.98 -0.88
N THR A 8 -3.50 -38.28 -1.81
CA THR A 8 -3.60 -36.83 -1.92
C THR A 8 -5.00 -36.46 -2.39
N THR A 9 -5.89 -36.16 -1.48
CA THR A 9 -7.15 -35.47 -1.79
C THR A 9 -6.79 -34.10 -2.34
N ARG A 10 -6.87 -33.91 -3.66
CA ARG A 10 -6.97 -32.60 -4.28
C ARG A 10 -8.26 -31.97 -3.77
N GLN A 11 -8.15 -31.10 -2.76
CA GLN A 11 -9.24 -30.22 -2.38
C GLN A 11 -9.48 -29.30 -3.60
N ALA A 12 -10.72 -29.36 -4.14
CA ALA A 12 -11.15 -28.39 -5.14
C ALA A 12 -10.94 -26.98 -4.55
N PRO A 13 -10.49 -25.98 -5.33
CA PRO A 13 -10.34 -24.64 -4.83
C PRO A 13 -11.70 -24.20 -4.26
N SER A 14 -11.74 -23.85 -2.97
CA SER A 14 -12.91 -23.25 -2.36
C SER A 14 -13.21 -21.97 -3.15
N THR A 15 -14.38 -21.87 -3.74
CA THR A 15 -14.82 -20.63 -4.40
C THR A 15 -14.78 -19.52 -3.35
N PHE A 16 -14.07 -18.42 -3.63
CA PHE A 16 -14.02 -17.26 -2.73
C PHE A 16 -15.44 -16.73 -2.51
N ASP A 17 -15.94 -16.85 -1.27
CA ASP A 17 -17.30 -16.40 -0.94
C ASP A 17 -17.28 -14.89 -0.63
N VAL A 18 -17.40 -14.08 -1.68
CA VAL A 18 -17.40 -12.62 -1.56
C VAL A 18 -18.56 -12.11 -0.70
N MET A 19 -19.71 -12.79 -0.68
CA MET A 19 -20.87 -12.35 0.12
C MET A 19 -20.64 -12.58 1.62
N ALA A 20 -20.03 -13.70 2.00
CA ALA A 20 -19.59 -13.93 3.37
C ALA A 20 -18.50 -12.93 3.80
N VAL A 21 -17.59 -12.58 2.92
CA VAL A 21 -16.59 -11.52 3.14
C VAL A 21 -17.27 -10.18 3.36
N ARG A 22 -18.17 -9.76 2.49
CA ARG A 22 -18.89 -8.47 2.56
C ARG A 22 -19.68 -8.31 3.86
N ALA A 23 -20.29 -9.36 4.35
CA ALA A 23 -21.05 -9.36 5.59
C ALA A 23 -20.21 -8.96 6.83
N ARG A 24 -18.87 -9.10 6.73
CA ARG A 24 -17.91 -8.69 7.76
C ARG A 24 -17.64 -7.18 7.77
N PHE A 25 -18.10 -6.40 6.77
CA PHE A 25 -17.81 -4.98 6.63
C PHE A 25 -19.08 -4.15 6.84
N PRO A 26 -19.34 -3.59 8.05
CA PRO A 26 -20.57 -2.84 8.33
C PRO A 26 -20.78 -1.63 7.39
N ALA A 27 -19.70 -0.98 6.93
CA ALA A 27 -19.80 0.15 6.02
C ALA A 27 -20.41 -0.22 4.66
N LEU A 28 -20.25 -1.46 4.19
CA LEU A 28 -20.80 -1.92 2.90
C LEU A 28 -22.31 -2.12 2.93
N ALA A 29 -22.94 -2.14 4.10
CA ALA A 29 -24.40 -2.19 4.26
C ALA A 29 -25.08 -0.83 4.03
N ARG A 30 -24.30 0.27 3.88
CA ARG A 30 -24.88 1.61 3.63
C ARG A 30 -25.45 1.70 2.23
N THR A 31 -26.63 2.34 2.15
CA THR A 31 -27.38 2.52 0.89
C THR A 31 -27.58 4.00 0.59
N GLY A 32 -27.75 4.30 -0.69
CA GLY A 32 -28.18 5.61 -1.17
C GLY A 32 -29.68 5.87 -0.95
N PRO A 33 -30.17 7.05 -1.32
CA PRO A 33 -31.59 7.41 -1.23
C PRO A 33 -32.53 6.50 -2.06
N ASP A 34 -31.97 5.84 -3.08
CA ASP A 34 -32.68 4.88 -3.97
C ASP A 34 -32.70 3.46 -3.37
N GLY A 35 -32.17 3.27 -2.14
CA GLY A 35 -32.08 1.97 -1.47
C GLY A 35 -31.00 1.04 -2.00
N ARG A 36 -30.22 1.43 -3.00
CA ARG A 36 -29.11 0.63 -3.52
C ARG A 36 -27.86 0.78 -2.67
N PRO A 37 -27.09 -0.30 -2.44
CA PRO A 37 -25.80 -0.21 -1.78
C PRO A 37 -24.84 0.71 -2.54
N PHE A 38 -24.02 1.47 -1.81
CA PHE A 38 -22.93 2.22 -2.42
C PHE A 38 -21.85 1.29 -2.97
N VAL A 39 -21.22 1.68 -4.08
CA VAL A 39 -20.00 1.05 -4.58
C VAL A 39 -18.81 1.88 -4.09
N TRP A 40 -18.02 1.30 -3.21
CA TRP A 40 -16.84 1.94 -2.59
C TRP A 40 -15.61 1.78 -3.49
N ALA A 41 -15.68 2.28 -4.72
CA ALA A 41 -14.64 2.12 -5.74
C ALA A 41 -13.40 3.02 -5.51
N ASP A 42 -13.10 3.34 -4.25
CA ASP A 42 -11.91 4.08 -3.80
C ASP A 42 -11.04 3.26 -2.83
N ALA A 43 -10.95 1.95 -3.02
CA ALA A 43 -10.08 1.10 -2.21
C ALA A 43 -8.60 1.58 -2.13
N PRO A 44 -8.00 2.18 -3.17
CA PRO A 44 -6.65 2.75 -3.09
C PRO A 44 -6.56 3.98 -2.18
N GLY A 45 -7.66 4.70 -1.93
CA GLY A 45 -7.74 5.82 -1.00
C GLY A 45 -7.79 5.38 0.46
N GLY A 46 -8.38 4.23 0.73
CA GLY A 46 -8.50 3.59 2.03
C GLY A 46 -9.52 2.47 2.00
N SER A 47 -9.18 1.33 2.58
CA SER A 47 -10.10 0.18 2.67
C SER A 47 -11.11 0.38 3.81
N GLN A 48 -12.26 -0.28 3.71
CA GLN A 48 -13.20 -0.37 4.83
C GLN A 48 -12.66 -1.32 5.91
N ALA A 49 -13.08 -1.13 7.16
CA ALA A 49 -12.67 -1.99 8.26
C ALA A 49 -13.70 -3.11 8.51
N PRO A 50 -13.27 -4.37 8.68
CA PRO A 50 -14.16 -5.45 9.06
C PRO A 50 -14.55 -5.35 10.55
N ASP A 51 -15.64 -6.02 10.91
CA ASP A 51 -16.18 -6.12 12.28
C ASP A 51 -15.11 -6.45 13.32
N SER A 52 -14.26 -7.44 13.03
CA SER A 52 -13.20 -7.88 13.95
C SER A 52 -12.18 -6.79 14.29
N VAL A 53 -11.91 -5.87 13.36
CA VAL A 53 -11.02 -4.72 13.58
C VAL A 53 -11.71 -3.68 14.43
N ILE A 54 -12.98 -3.37 14.13
CA ILE A 54 -13.80 -2.42 14.89
C ILE A 54 -13.91 -2.90 16.35
N ASP A 55 -14.23 -4.19 16.54
CA ASP A 55 -14.37 -4.80 17.86
C ASP A 55 -13.06 -4.80 18.65
N ALA A 56 -11.93 -5.09 18.01
CA ALA A 56 -10.62 -5.09 18.67
C ALA A 56 -10.24 -3.69 19.16
N VAL A 57 -10.45 -2.65 18.35
CA VAL A 57 -10.23 -1.25 18.74
C VAL A 57 -11.13 -0.86 19.90
N ALA A 58 -12.44 -1.15 19.79
CA ALA A 58 -13.42 -0.82 20.83
C ALA A 58 -13.14 -1.57 22.15
N ALA A 59 -12.80 -2.86 22.08
CA ALA A 59 -12.46 -3.68 23.25
C ALA A 59 -11.20 -3.15 23.95
N ARG A 60 -10.16 -2.74 23.18
CA ARG A 60 -8.95 -2.16 23.80
C ARG A 60 -9.27 -0.86 24.53
N MET A 61 -10.07 0.02 23.97
CA MET A 61 -10.48 1.27 24.61
C MET A 61 -11.35 1.01 25.85
N ALA A 62 -12.27 0.05 25.79
CA ALA A 62 -13.14 -0.31 26.89
C ALA A 62 -12.42 -1.03 28.04
N GLY A 63 -11.34 -1.76 27.74
CA GLY A 63 -10.52 -2.51 28.70
C GLY A 63 -9.67 -1.64 29.64
N GLY A 64 -9.65 -0.33 29.44
CA GLY A 64 -8.88 0.62 30.22
C GLY A 64 -7.59 1.06 29.55
N ALA A 65 -7.09 2.22 29.95
CA ALA A 65 -5.86 2.81 29.42
C ALA A 65 -4.72 2.74 30.45
N SER A 66 -3.53 2.43 29.97
CA SER A 66 -2.29 2.49 30.74
C SER A 66 -1.12 2.84 29.83
N ASN A 67 -0.01 3.24 30.43
CA ASN A 67 1.29 3.31 29.75
C ASN A 67 2.09 2.02 29.96
N THR A 68 3.19 1.90 29.26
CA THR A 68 4.13 0.77 29.28
C THR A 68 5.02 0.77 30.52
N HIS A 69 5.59 -0.40 30.84
CA HIS A 69 6.65 -0.61 31.83
C HIS A 69 6.27 -0.29 33.28
N GLY A 70 4.96 -0.22 33.62
CA GLY A 70 4.49 -0.09 34.97
C GLY A 70 4.40 -1.45 35.67
N SER A 71 4.66 -1.48 36.99
CA SER A 71 4.63 -2.71 37.79
C SER A 71 3.20 -3.04 38.27
N PHE A 72 2.26 -3.13 37.34
CA PHE A 72 0.87 -3.49 37.59
C PHE A 72 0.21 -4.14 36.37
N PRO A 73 -0.84 -4.99 36.54
CA PRO A 73 -1.35 -5.87 35.50
C PRO A 73 -1.72 -5.16 34.18
N LEU A 74 -2.40 -4.00 34.25
CA LEU A 74 -2.83 -3.31 33.03
C LEU A 74 -1.66 -2.78 32.19
N SER A 75 -0.55 -2.40 32.82
CA SER A 75 0.67 -2.00 32.09
C SER A 75 1.36 -3.21 31.46
N GLU A 76 1.39 -4.35 32.16
CA GLU A 76 1.93 -5.61 31.62
C GLU A 76 1.10 -6.10 30.42
N GLU A 77 -0.23 -5.92 30.44
CA GLU A 77 -1.11 -6.19 29.28
C GLU A 77 -0.76 -5.30 28.07
N ILE A 78 -0.41 -4.03 28.29
CA ILE A 78 0.02 -3.13 27.21
C ILE A 78 1.37 -3.57 26.63
N ASP A 79 2.33 -3.92 27.48
CA ASP A 79 3.65 -4.44 27.02
C ASP A 79 3.47 -5.72 26.18
N ALA A 80 2.58 -6.62 26.59
CA ALA A 80 2.25 -7.82 25.84
C ALA A 80 1.58 -7.51 24.49
N LEU A 81 0.64 -6.56 24.45
CA LEU A 81 -0.01 -6.12 23.22
C LEU A 81 0.99 -5.53 22.21
N ILE A 82 1.93 -4.70 22.68
CA ILE A 82 2.98 -4.11 21.83
C ILE A 82 3.85 -5.22 21.25
N ALA A 83 4.30 -6.16 22.07
CA ALA A 83 5.08 -7.31 21.60
C ALA A 83 4.31 -8.14 20.56
N GLU A 84 3.01 -8.38 20.77
CA GLU A 84 2.15 -9.06 19.80
C GLU A 84 2.02 -8.28 18.49
N ALA A 85 1.86 -6.94 18.56
CA ALA A 85 1.77 -6.09 17.39
C ALA A 85 3.04 -6.13 16.53
N HIS A 86 4.23 -6.05 17.18
CA HIS A 86 5.52 -6.21 16.48
C HIS A 86 5.64 -7.61 15.86
N GLY A 87 5.24 -8.67 16.56
CA GLY A 87 5.23 -10.04 16.03
C GLY A 87 4.29 -10.21 14.83
N ALA A 88 3.09 -9.64 14.90
CA ALA A 88 2.12 -9.66 13.81
C ALA A 88 2.62 -8.87 12.58
N GLY A 89 3.16 -7.66 12.81
CA GLY A 89 3.78 -6.83 11.78
C GLY A 89 4.96 -7.52 11.10
N ALA A 90 5.82 -8.16 11.88
CA ALA A 90 6.96 -8.93 11.40
C ALA A 90 6.53 -10.06 10.45
N GLY A 91 5.52 -10.83 10.86
CA GLY A 91 4.96 -11.88 10.02
C GLY A 91 4.25 -11.36 8.76
N PHE A 92 3.73 -10.13 8.79
CA PHE A 92 3.09 -9.48 7.64
C PHE A 92 4.10 -8.91 6.64
N LEU A 93 5.23 -8.37 7.13
CA LEU A 93 6.26 -7.72 6.31
C LEU A 93 7.43 -8.65 5.93
N GLY A 94 7.50 -9.86 6.47
CA GLY A 94 8.61 -10.81 6.24
C GLY A 94 9.93 -10.33 6.86
N CYS A 95 9.90 -9.90 8.14
CA CYS A 95 11.06 -9.42 8.89
C CYS A 95 11.02 -9.91 10.35
N ASP A 96 11.94 -9.47 11.21
CA ASP A 96 11.91 -9.79 12.63
C ASP A 96 11.08 -8.75 13.42
N PRO A 97 10.56 -9.12 14.62
CA PRO A 97 9.75 -8.19 15.43
C PRO A 97 10.46 -6.87 15.77
N ASP A 98 11.75 -6.89 15.99
CA ASP A 98 12.54 -5.69 16.28
C ASP A 98 13.02 -4.91 15.03
N GLU A 99 12.58 -5.35 13.85
CA GLU A 99 12.68 -4.62 12.58
C GLU A 99 11.39 -3.88 12.23
N VAL A 100 10.31 -4.07 13.00
CA VAL A 100 9.04 -3.37 12.80
C VAL A 100 9.00 -2.10 13.65
N VAL A 101 8.63 -0.98 13.04
CA VAL A 101 8.44 0.31 13.73
C VAL A 101 7.03 0.82 13.46
N PHE A 102 6.30 1.12 14.54
CA PHE A 102 4.99 1.75 14.48
C PHE A 102 5.08 3.26 14.63
N GLY A 103 4.11 3.96 14.07
CA GLY A 103 4.00 5.41 14.19
C GLY A 103 2.67 5.92 13.65
N GLN A 104 2.57 7.24 13.48
CA GLN A 104 1.32 7.89 13.14
C GLN A 104 0.79 7.47 11.75
N ASN A 105 1.66 7.41 10.75
CA ASN A 105 1.39 6.96 9.37
C ASN A 105 2.71 6.70 8.63
N ALA A 106 2.66 6.05 7.47
CA ALA A 106 3.85 5.77 6.66
C ALA A 106 4.64 7.04 6.31
N THR A 107 3.95 8.13 5.96
CA THR A 107 4.58 9.40 5.57
C THR A 107 5.43 9.99 6.70
N SER A 108 4.90 10.03 7.94
CA SER A 108 5.64 10.55 9.10
C SER A 108 6.83 9.67 9.46
N LEU A 109 6.70 8.34 9.31
CA LEU A 109 7.80 7.41 9.53
C LEU A 109 8.91 7.55 8.47
N LEU A 110 8.55 7.66 7.19
CA LEU A 110 9.51 7.91 6.10
C LEU A 110 10.23 9.26 6.28
N LEU A 111 9.51 10.32 6.69
CA LEU A 111 10.12 11.61 7.03
C LEU A 111 11.03 11.52 8.26
N HIS A 112 10.73 10.65 9.22
CA HIS A 112 11.59 10.41 10.38
C HIS A 112 12.87 9.68 9.98
N LEU A 113 12.76 8.60 9.19
CA LEU A 113 13.91 7.86 8.67
C LEU A 113 14.80 8.71 7.78
N SER A 114 14.21 9.49 6.86
CA SER A 114 14.96 10.30 5.89
C SER A 114 15.85 11.36 6.56
N ARG A 115 15.41 11.93 7.69
CA ARG A 115 16.23 12.88 8.49
C ARG A 115 17.47 12.21 9.08
N SER A 116 17.35 10.97 9.50
CA SER A 116 18.50 10.21 10.02
C SER A 116 19.41 9.76 8.89
N PHE A 117 18.83 9.30 7.78
CA PHE A 117 19.56 8.93 6.58
C PHE A 117 20.35 10.11 5.98
N SER A 118 19.81 11.34 5.98
CA SER A 118 20.51 12.53 5.45
C SER A 118 21.88 12.74 6.09
N ARG A 119 22.06 12.30 7.35
CA ARG A 119 23.36 12.41 8.06
C ARG A 119 24.41 11.41 7.59
N THR A 120 24.02 10.42 6.79
CA THR A 120 24.93 9.45 6.18
C THR A 120 25.35 9.85 4.77
N LEU A 121 24.74 10.90 4.22
CA LEU A 121 24.98 11.42 2.88
C LEU A 121 25.98 12.58 2.90
N GLY A 122 26.60 12.82 1.75
CA GLY A 122 27.43 13.99 1.50
C GLY A 122 27.40 14.45 0.04
N PRO A 123 28.10 15.57 -0.27
CA PRO A 123 28.24 16.04 -1.63
C PRO A 123 28.86 14.96 -2.53
N GLY A 124 28.23 14.71 -3.68
CA GLY A 124 28.64 13.67 -4.63
C GLY A 124 27.87 12.35 -4.51
N ASP A 125 27.19 12.12 -3.39
CA ASP A 125 26.26 10.98 -3.27
C ASP A 125 25.00 11.21 -4.09
N GLU A 126 24.30 10.13 -4.40
CA GLU A 126 23.08 10.15 -5.24
C GLU A 126 21.95 9.35 -4.58
N VAL A 127 20.74 9.90 -4.67
CA VAL A 127 19.49 9.25 -4.27
C VAL A 127 18.62 9.08 -5.51
N VAL A 128 18.15 7.85 -5.75
CA VAL A 128 17.31 7.52 -6.90
C VAL A 128 15.86 7.36 -6.43
N VAL A 129 14.95 8.06 -7.09
CA VAL A 129 13.49 7.98 -6.88
C VAL A 129 12.79 7.74 -8.21
N THR A 130 11.52 7.31 -8.19
CA THR A 130 10.80 7.04 -9.43
C THR A 130 9.60 7.97 -9.62
N ARG A 131 9.23 8.18 -10.90
CA ARG A 131 8.02 8.94 -11.24
C ARG A 131 6.74 8.14 -11.04
N LEU A 132 6.84 6.84 -10.74
CA LEU A 132 5.66 5.98 -10.51
C LEU A 132 5.10 6.10 -9.08
N ASP A 133 5.85 6.71 -8.17
CA ASP A 133 5.62 6.67 -6.73
C ASP A 133 4.58 7.68 -6.25
N HIS A 134 3.99 7.36 -5.10
CA HIS A 134 3.34 8.32 -4.22
C HIS A 134 4.38 9.27 -3.60
N ASP A 135 4.08 10.57 -3.48
CA ASP A 135 5.03 11.59 -3.01
C ASP A 135 5.58 11.32 -1.58
N ALA A 136 4.89 10.52 -0.78
CA ALA A 136 5.39 10.08 0.53
C ALA A 136 6.65 9.19 0.45
N ASN A 137 6.89 8.51 -0.68
CA ASN A 137 8.12 7.75 -0.93
C ASN A 137 9.10 8.49 -1.88
N VAL A 138 8.85 9.73 -2.19
CA VAL A 138 9.68 10.60 -3.02
C VAL A 138 10.26 11.75 -2.20
N ARG A 139 9.39 12.59 -1.68
CA ARG A 139 9.75 13.86 -1.05
C ARG A 139 10.67 13.72 0.18
N PRO A 140 10.49 12.72 1.08
CA PRO A 140 11.42 12.53 2.20
C PRO A 140 12.86 12.30 1.75
N TRP A 141 13.05 11.52 0.70
CA TRP A 141 14.37 11.20 0.16
C TRP A 141 15.00 12.39 -0.59
N ILE A 142 14.19 13.19 -1.30
CA ILE A 142 14.62 14.45 -1.89
C ILE A 142 15.08 15.43 -0.80
N PHE A 143 14.37 15.54 0.31
CA PHE A 143 14.77 16.36 1.44
C PHE A 143 16.09 15.89 2.05
N ALA A 144 16.24 14.56 2.25
CA ALA A 144 17.50 14.00 2.75
C ALA A 144 18.68 14.34 1.83
N ALA A 145 18.51 14.18 0.52
CA ALA A 145 19.54 14.52 -0.47
C ALA A 145 19.87 16.02 -0.45
N ARG A 146 18.85 16.88 -0.49
CA ARG A 146 19.02 18.34 -0.45
C ARG A 146 19.78 18.80 0.80
N ASP A 147 19.37 18.29 1.97
CA ASP A 147 19.95 18.71 3.25
C ASP A 147 21.42 18.26 3.41
N ALA A 148 21.83 17.23 2.68
CA ALA A 148 23.20 16.70 2.64
C ALA A 148 24.04 17.21 1.44
N GLY A 149 23.45 17.95 0.50
CA GLY A 149 24.11 18.35 -0.74
C GLY A 149 24.32 17.22 -1.75
N ALA A 150 23.56 16.11 -1.62
CA ALA A 150 23.57 15.00 -2.55
C ALA A 150 22.64 15.25 -3.75
N ALA A 151 22.85 14.54 -4.86
CA ALA A 151 22.05 14.64 -6.05
C ALA A 151 20.83 13.73 -6.02
N VAL A 152 19.73 14.17 -6.65
CA VAL A 152 18.53 13.35 -6.89
C VAL A 152 18.53 12.89 -8.33
N ARG A 153 18.29 11.60 -8.54
CA ARG A 153 18.14 10.96 -9.86
C ARG A 153 16.73 10.42 -10.02
N TRP A 154 16.16 10.59 -11.21
CA TRP A 154 14.79 10.21 -11.48
C TRP A 154 14.72 9.06 -12.47
N VAL A 155 14.05 7.97 -12.09
CA VAL A 155 13.65 6.90 -13.00
C VAL A 155 12.33 7.28 -13.65
N ASP A 156 12.29 7.19 -14.98
CA ASP A 156 11.12 7.54 -15.77
C ASP A 156 10.11 6.39 -15.89
N VAL A 157 8.93 6.71 -16.38
CA VAL A 157 7.89 5.76 -16.78
C VAL A 157 7.72 5.79 -18.29
N ARG A 158 7.27 4.67 -18.87
CA ARG A 158 6.91 4.57 -20.27
C ARG A 158 5.58 5.28 -20.54
N ASP A 159 5.48 5.98 -21.64
CA ASP A 159 4.28 6.77 -21.98
C ASP A 159 3.08 5.91 -22.40
N ASP A 160 3.35 4.71 -22.94
CA ASP A 160 2.33 3.82 -23.49
C ASP A 160 1.52 3.09 -22.43
N ASP A 161 2.18 2.59 -21.36
CA ASP A 161 1.55 1.71 -20.37
C ASP A 161 1.86 2.09 -18.91
N VAL A 162 2.58 3.18 -18.68
CA VAL A 162 2.97 3.69 -17.36
C VAL A 162 3.67 2.61 -16.51
N THR A 163 4.46 1.74 -17.14
CA THR A 163 5.43 0.89 -16.45
C THR A 163 6.72 1.65 -16.21
N LEU A 164 7.54 1.22 -15.24
CA LEU A 164 8.87 1.80 -15.07
C LEU A 164 9.76 1.52 -16.29
N ASP A 165 10.44 2.54 -16.80
CA ASP A 165 11.47 2.39 -17.81
C ASP A 165 12.74 1.79 -17.19
N LEU A 166 12.95 0.49 -17.44
CA LEU A 166 14.09 -0.26 -16.89
C LEU A 166 15.43 0.24 -17.45
N GLU A 167 15.46 0.78 -18.67
CA GLU A 167 16.67 1.40 -19.21
C GLU A 167 16.96 2.73 -18.51
N SER A 168 15.91 3.52 -18.21
CA SER A 168 16.04 4.70 -17.37
C SER A 168 16.57 4.33 -15.99
N PHE A 169 16.05 3.26 -15.39
CA PHE A 169 16.51 2.76 -14.08
C PHE A 169 18.02 2.50 -14.09
N ASP A 170 18.51 1.74 -15.08
CA ASP A 170 19.94 1.42 -15.18
C ASP A 170 20.81 2.67 -15.40
N ARG A 171 20.35 3.64 -16.21
CA ARG A 171 21.06 4.90 -16.44
C ARG A 171 21.19 5.78 -15.19
N GLN A 172 20.29 5.63 -14.19
CA GLN A 172 20.35 6.41 -12.96
C GLN A 172 21.20 5.79 -11.86
N LEU A 173 21.62 4.51 -12.02
CA LEU A 173 22.49 3.84 -11.04
C LEU A 173 23.97 4.15 -11.29
N SER A 174 24.71 4.39 -10.21
CA SER A 174 26.17 4.56 -10.21
C SER A 174 26.77 4.04 -8.91
N ASP A 175 28.09 4.06 -8.78
CA ASP A 175 28.86 3.77 -7.56
C ASP A 175 28.63 4.82 -6.43
N ARG A 176 28.02 5.95 -6.78
CA ARG A 176 27.62 7.01 -5.84
C ARG A 176 26.16 6.86 -5.35
N THR A 177 25.39 5.94 -5.92
CA THR A 177 24.01 5.71 -5.50
C THR A 177 23.99 5.14 -4.08
N ARG A 178 23.35 5.85 -3.14
CA ARG A 178 23.25 5.45 -1.72
C ARG A 178 21.89 4.87 -1.37
N LEU A 179 20.85 5.30 -2.08
CA LEU A 179 19.49 4.80 -1.85
C LEU A 179 18.71 4.83 -3.16
N VAL A 180 17.92 3.78 -3.36
CA VAL A 180 16.89 3.69 -4.41
C VAL A 180 15.54 3.51 -3.72
N ALA A 181 14.59 4.42 -3.98
CA ALA A 181 13.22 4.34 -3.47
C ALA A 181 12.24 4.09 -4.62
N PHE A 182 11.35 3.08 -4.47
CA PHE A 182 10.31 2.82 -5.44
C PHE A 182 9.10 2.10 -4.83
N THR A 183 7.93 2.22 -5.48
CA THR A 183 6.68 1.58 -5.04
C THR A 183 6.61 0.11 -5.46
N LEU A 184 5.97 -0.72 -4.63
CA LEU A 184 5.62 -2.10 -5.00
C LEU A 184 4.37 -2.19 -5.87
N ALA A 185 3.51 -1.17 -5.84
CA ALA A 185 2.39 -0.98 -6.77
C ALA A 185 1.98 0.49 -6.79
N SER A 186 1.77 1.05 -7.97
CA SER A 186 1.31 2.43 -8.11
C SER A 186 -0.10 2.62 -7.55
N ASN A 187 -0.25 3.55 -6.61
CA ASN A 187 -1.54 3.93 -6.07
C ASN A 187 -2.41 4.72 -7.06
N ALA A 188 -1.84 5.16 -8.18
CA ALA A 188 -2.54 5.91 -9.22
C ALA A 188 -3.07 5.01 -10.35
N VAL A 189 -2.19 4.21 -10.94
CA VAL A 189 -2.47 3.44 -12.16
C VAL A 189 -2.47 1.93 -11.95
N GLY A 190 -2.13 1.47 -10.75
CA GLY A 190 -2.12 0.06 -10.39
C GLY A 190 -0.89 -0.74 -10.84
N THR A 191 -0.01 -0.20 -11.66
CA THR A 191 1.19 -0.87 -12.18
C THR A 191 2.05 -1.44 -11.05
N ILE A 192 2.45 -2.71 -11.20
CA ILE A 192 3.36 -3.43 -10.30
C ILE A 192 4.72 -3.56 -10.99
N PRO A 193 5.76 -2.87 -10.52
CA PRO A 193 7.09 -3.00 -11.07
C PRO A 193 7.74 -4.35 -10.74
N PRO A 194 8.74 -4.82 -11.49
CA PRO A 194 9.47 -6.06 -11.23
C PRO A 194 10.41 -5.91 -10.03
N ALA A 195 9.85 -5.83 -8.81
CA ALA A 195 10.54 -5.40 -7.60
C ALA A 195 11.80 -6.21 -7.30
N ALA A 196 11.75 -7.55 -7.39
CA ALA A 196 12.91 -8.40 -7.11
C ALA A 196 14.10 -8.09 -8.04
N GLU A 197 13.82 -7.78 -9.31
CA GLU A 197 14.84 -7.40 -10.28
C GLU A 197 15.43 -6.02 -9.98
N LEU A 198 14.58 -5.03 -9.68
CA LEU A 198 14.99 -3.67 -9.34
C LEU A 198 15.84 -3.65 -8.07
N VAL A 199 15.42 -4.40 -7.03
CA VAL A 199 16.20 -4.57 -5.79
C VAL A 199 17.57 -5.15 -6.09
N ARG A 200 17.64 -6.23 -6.88
CA ARG A 200 18.91 -6.86 -7.25
C ARG A 200 19.86 -5.89 -7.97
N ARG A 201 19.33 -5.08 -8.91
CA ARG A 201 20.13 -4.07 -9.65
C ARG A 201 20.61 -2.97 -8.71
N ALA A 202 19.75 -2.43 -7.84
CA ALA A 202 20.11 -1.41 -6.86
C ALA A 202 21.18 -1.91 -5.86
N LYS A 203 21.01 -3.15 -5.37
CA LYS A 203 21.99 -3.80 -4.48
C LYS A 203 23.34 -4.04 -5.16
N ALA A 204 23.37 -4.37 -6.44
CA ALA A 204 24.60 -4.52 -7.22
C ALA A 204 25.37 -3.19 -7.35
N ALA A 205 24.68 -2.04 -7.31
CA ALA A 205 25.29 -0.71 -7.23
C ALA A 205 25.69 -0.29 -5.80
N GLY A 206 25.45 -1.15 -4.79
CA GLY A 206 25.75 -0.86 -3.37
C GLY A 206 24.72 0.00 -2.66
N ALA A 207 23.56 0.26 -3.27
CA ALA A 207 22.54 1.13 -2.71
C ALA A 207 21.65 0.42 -1.67
N LEU A 208 21.14 1.19 -0.72
CA LEU A 208 19.98 0.82 0.10
C LEU A 208 18.71 0.87 -0.75
N VAL A 209 17.73 0.05 -0.41
CA VAL A 209 16.44 0.01 -1.11
C VAL A 209 15.29 0.27 -0.15
N ALA A 210 14.53 1.33 -0.43
CA ALA A 210 13.30 1.70 0.28
C ALA A 210 12.08 1.46 -0.59
N LEU A 211 11.16 0.62 -0.11
CA LEU A 211 9.96 0.20 -0.82
C LEU A 211 8.72 0.87 -0.23
N ASP A 212 7.87 1.42 -1.10
CA ASP A 212 6.50 1.77 -0.73
C ASP A 212 5.58 0.57 -0.94
N GLY A 213 5.21 -0.08 0.17
CA GLY A 213 4.25 -1.19 0.21
C GLY A 213 2.84 -0.76 0.58
N VAL A 214 2.57 0.55 0.75
CA VAL A 214 1.29 1.06 1.26
C VAL A 214 0.12 0.59 0.41
N HIS A 215 0.21 0.73 -0.91
CA HIS A 215 -0.89 0.35 -1.80
C HIS A 215 -0.97 -1.16 -2.02
N VAL A 216 0.17 -1.84 -2.20
CA VAL A 216 0.19 -3.28 -2.47
C VAL A 216 -0.28 -4.13 -1.29
N ALA A 217 -0.18 -3.61 -0.05
CA ALA A 217 -0.42 -4.34 1.20
C ALA A 217 -1.84 -4.93 1.35
N GLN A 218 -2.84 -4.43 0.62
CA GLN A 218 -4.18 -5.01 0.61
C GLN A 218 -4.35 -6.11 -0.43
N HIS A 219 -3.44 -6.21 -1.41
CA HIS A 219 -3.57 -7.03 -2.61
C HIS A 219 -2.63 -8.24 -2.63
N ARG A 220 -1.40 -8.08 -2.11
CA ARG A 220 -0.34 -9.08 -2.21
C ARG A 220 0.51 -9.13 -0.94
N ALA A 221 1.08 -10.31 -0.67
CA ALA A 221 2.04 -10.49 0.39
C ALA A 221 3.32 -9.66 0.14
N ILE A 222 3.86 -9.13 1.22
CA ILE A 222 5.14 -8.44 1.24
C ILE A 222 6.13 -9.32 2.03
N ASP A 223 7.34 -9.48 1.51
CA ASP A 223 8.42 -10.15 2.22
C ASP A 223 9.72 -9.37 2.01
N LEU A 224 10.06 -8.55 3.01
CA LEU A 224 11.22 -7.67 2.99
C LEU A 224 12.53 -8.45 2.78
N ARG A 225 12.65 -9.60 3.44
CA ARG A 225 13.84 -10.46 3.36
C ARG A 225 13.95 -11.15 2.03
N ALA A 226 12.86 -11.76 1.54
CA ALA A 226 12.86 -12.43 0.25
C ALA A 226 13.15 -11.46 -0.90
N LEU A 227 12.66 -10.22 -0.81
CA LEU A 227 12.99 -9.17 -1.77
C LEU A 227 14.45 -8.69 -1.65
N GLY A 228 15.09 -8.85 -0.48
CA GLY A 228 16.42 -8.33 -0.23
C GLY A 228 16.50 -6.81 -0.06
N ALA A 229 15.36 -6.17 0.20
CA ALA A 229 15.28 -4.74 0.44
C ALA A 229 15.63 -4.38 1.89
N ASP A 230 15.79 -3.09 2.18
CA ASP A 230 16.21 -2.60 3.48
C ASP A 230 15.10 -1.96 4.28
N ILE A 231 14.14 -1.35 3.59
CA ILE A 231 13.00 -0.62 4.16
C ILE A 231 11.75 -0.97 3.36
N VAL A 232 10.63 -1.20 4.06
CA VAL A 232 9.30 -1.26 3.44
C VAL A 232 8.29 -0.50 4.29
N ALA A 233 7.59 0.46 3.70
CA ALA A 233 6.58 1.25 4.38
C ALA A 233 5.17 0.72 4.09
N THR A 234 4.33 0.65 5.13
CA THR A 234 2.90 0.32 5.02
C THR A 234 2.06 1.18 5.97
N SER A 235 0.76 1.18 5.74
CA SER A 235 -0.23 1.81 6.62
C SER A 235 -1.46 0.92 6.77
N PRO A 236 -1.76 0.42 7.98
CA PRO A 236 -2.86 -0.53 8.21
C PRO A 236 -4.21 -0.14 7.63
N TYR A 237 -4.58 1.16 7.59
CA TYR A 237 -5.86 1.59 7.01
C TYR A 237 -6.00 1.30 5.50
N LYS A 238 -4.90 0.95 4.82
CA LYS A 238 -4.93 0.47 3.44
C LYS A 238 -5.20 -1.03 3.33
N PHE A 239 -4.91 -1.80 4.38
CA PHE A 239 -5.19 -3.23 4.45
C PHE A 239 -6.16 -3.57 5.60
N PHE A 240 -7.30 -2.86 5.60
CA PHE A 240 -8.49 -3.12 6.43
C PHE A 240 -8.35 -2.76 7.90
N GLY A 241 -7.24 -2.14 8.32
CA GLY A 241 -6.91 -1.75 9.68
C GLY A 241 -7.23 -0.29 10.02
N PRO A 242 -6.80 0.18 11.19
CA PRO A 242 -6.93 1.57 11.61
C PRO A 242 -5.88 2.49 10.96
N HIS A 243 -6.05 3.81 11.14
CA HIS A 243 -5.05 4.81 10.75
C HIS A 243 -3.82 4.71 11.65
N GLN A 244 -2.78 4.09 11.14
CA GLN A 244 -1.48 3.90 11.77
C GLN A 244 -0.40 3.75 10.69
N GLY A 245 0.85 4.04 11.01
CA GLY A 245 2.01 3.65 10.21
C GLY A 245 2.64 2.38 10.74
N MET A 246 3.09 1.52 9.85
CA MET A 246 3.87 0.33 10.16
C MET A 246 4.93 0.14 9.09
N ILE A 247 6.21 0.16 9.48
CA ILE A 247 7.32 -0.02 8.54
C ILE A 247 8.24 -1.14 9.01
N GLY A 248 8.75 -1.92 8.05
CA GLY A 248 9.85 -2.85 8.26
C GLY A 248 11.16 -2.20 7.86
N VAL A 249 12.17 -2.24 8.72
CA VAL A 249 13.49 -1.67 8.47
C VAL A 249 14.54 -2.64 9.00
N ARG A 250 15.56 -2.92 8.18
CA ARG A 250 16.64 -3.81 8.61
C ARG A 250 17.26 -3.33 9.93
N ARG A 251 17.46 -4.26 10.87
CA ARG A 251 17.97 -4.00 12.22
C ARG A 251 19.25 -3.16 12.20
N GLU A 252 20.18 -3.45 11.27
CA GLU A 252 21.45 -2.74 11.17
C GLU A 252 21.26 -1.25 10.88
N LEU A 253 20.23 -0.87 10.10
CA LEU A 253 19.91 0.53 9.84
C LEU A 253 19.27 1.19 11.07
N LEU A 254 18.32 0.51 11.71
CA LEU A 254 17.69 1.00 12.95
C LEU A 254 18.73 1.20 14.07
N ALA A 255 19.73 0.36 14.16
CA ALA A 255 20.78 0.45 15.17
C ALA A 255 21.82 1.54 14.85
N SER A 256 22.18 1.70 13.56
CA SER A 256 23.27 2.60 13.15
C SER A 256 22.83 4.03 12.89
N TRP A 257 21.57 4.24 12.45
CA TRP A 257 21.05 5.59 12.23
C TRP A 257 20.60 6.22 13.54
N GLU A 258 20.82 7.55 13.66
CA GLU A 258 20.48 8.29 14.88
C GLU A 258 19.11 8.99 14.70
N PRO A 259 18.02 8.51 15.36
CA PRO A 259 16.73 9.15 15.28
C PRO A 259 16.65 10.45 16.11
N TYR A 260 15.70 11.32 15.75
CA TYR A 260 15.30 12.42 16.64
C TYR A 260 14.41 11.85 17.75
N ARG A 261 14.97 11.71 18.97
CA ARG A 261 14.27 11.14 20.12
C ARG A 261 14.51 11.92 21.40
N LEU A 262 13.63 11.75 22.34
CA LEU A 262 13.76 12.34 23.69
C LEU A 262 14.84 11.60 24.49
N ARG A 263 15.51 12.31 25.40
CA ARG A 263 16.55 11.75 26.25
C ARG A 263 16.16 10.50 27.06
N PRO A 264 14.91 10.40 27.63
CA PRO A 264 14.53 9.20 28.38
C PRO A 264 14.06 8.02 27.50
N ALA A 265 13.97 8.18 26.16
CA ALA A 265 13.58 7.10 25.28
C ALA A 265 14.66 5.98 25.28
N SER A 266 14.20 4.73 25.12
CA SER A 266 15.06 3.55 25.05
C SER A 266 16.10 3.67 23.94
N ASP A 267 17.28 3.07 24.14
CA ASP A 267 18.31 2.90 23.10
C ASP A 267 18.08 1.65 22.25
N ALA A 268 17.22 0.74 22.73
CA ALA A 268 16.92 -0.50 22.03
C ALA A 268 16.11 -0.27 20.74
N VAL A 269 16.31 -1.12 19.75
CA VAL A 269 15.45 -1.20 18.57
C VAL A 269 14.29 -2.16 18.86
N PRO A 270 13.07 -1.87 18.39
CA PRO A 270 12.66 -0.72 17.59
C PRO A 270 12.32 0.54 18.38
N ASP A 271 12.24 0.47 19.73
CA ASP A 271 11.71 1.51 20.63
C ASP A 271 12.33 2.89 20.38
N ARG A 272 13.63 2.95 20.07
CA ARG A 272 14.32 4.22 19.81
C ARG A 272 13.73 5.02 18.64
N TRP A 273 12.94 4.36 17.77
CA TRP A 273 12.29 4.94 16.60
C TRP A 273 10.81 5.26 16.82
N GLU A 274 10.22 4.72 17.88
CA GLU A 274 8.82 4.91 18.23
C GLU A 274 8.67 6.08 19.20
N SER A 275 8.39 7.27 18.65
CA SER A 275 8.37 8.50 19.42
C SER A 275 7.04 8.73 20.14
N GLY A 276 7.09 8.86 21.46
CA GLY A 276 5.92 9.12 22.32
C GLY A 276 5.07 7.88 22.59
N THR A 277 3.98 8.05 23.32
CA THR A 277 3.04 6.96 23.62
C THR A 277 2.34 6.51 22.32
N GLN A 278 2.43 5.23 22.02
CA GLN A 278 1.82 4.64 20.83
C GLN A 278 0.30 4.52 20.98
N SER A 279 -0.42 4.41 19.84
CA SER A 279 -1.85 4.12 19.82
C SER A 279 -2.07 2.62 20.02
N HIS A 280 -2.27 2.22 21.28
CA HIS A 280 -2.45 0.81 21.65
C HIS A 280 -3.71 0.21 21.02
N GLU A 281 -4.79 0.99 20.92
CA GLU A 281 -6.01 0.61 20.24
C GLU A 281 -5.80 0.40 18.73
N SER A 282 -4.95 1.20 18.08
CA SER A 282 -4.59 0.98 16.67
C SER A 282 -3.70 -0.25 16.48
N MET A 283 -2.81 -0.55 17.43
CA MET A 283 -2.04 -1.80 17.41
C MET A 283 -2.96 -3.02 17.51
N ALA A 284 -3.94 -3.01 18.42
CA ALA A 284 -4.94 -4.08 18.52
C ALA A 284 -5.73 -4.24 17.22
N GLY A 285 -6.15 -3.15 16.60
CA GLY A 285 -6.83 -3.14 15.30
C GLY A 285 -5.93 -3.66 14.17
N THR A 286 -4.63 -3.34 14.18
CA THR A 286 -3.65 -3.84 13.18
C THR A 286 -3.46 -5.34 13.29
N ILE A 287 -3.33 -5.89 14.50
CA ILE A 287 -3.29 -7.35 14.74
C ILE A 287 -4.54 -8.00 14.16
N ALA A 288 -5.72 -7.44 14.46
CA ALA A 288 -6.99 -7.96 13.97
C ALA A 288 -7.11 -7.90 12.44
N ALA A 289 -6.61 -6.85 11.78
CA ALA A 289 -6.59 -6.71 10.32
C ALA A 289 -5.70 -7.77 9.67
N ILE A 290 -4.51 -8.01 10.20
CA ILE A 290 -3.61 -9.08 9.74
C ILE A 290 -4.27 -10.45 9.95
N GLY A 291 -4.93 -10.65 11.09
CA GLY A 291 -5.70 -11.86 11.39
C GLY A 291 -6.86 -12.08 10.41
N TYR A 292 -7.59 -11.01 10.07
CA TYR A 292 -8.67 -11.04 9.10
C TYR A 292 -8.19 -11.50 7.71
N ILE A 293 -7.08 -10.96 7.19
CA ILE A 293 -6.51 -11.37 5.89
C ILE A 293 -6.23 -12.88 5.88
N ARG A 294 -5.69 -13.44 6.97
CA ARG A 294 -5.45 -14.87 7.09
C ARG A 294 -6.76 -15.68 7.09
N GLN A 295 -7.79 -15.20 7.79
CA GLN A 295 -9.10 -15.87 7.91
C GLN A 295 -9.85 -15.98 6.57
N VAL A 296 -9.72 -14.99 5.67
CA VAL A 296 -10.36 -15.01 4.34
C VAL A 296 -9.58 -15.82 3.30
N GLY A 297 -8.56 -16.57 3.72
CA GLY A 297 -7.76 -17.43 2.84
C GLY A 297 -6.44 -16.80 2.38
N GLY A 298 -6.04 -15.67 2.98
CA GLY A 298 -4.79 -14.98 2.69
C GLY A 298 -4.73 -14.37 1.29
N PHE A 299 -3.57 -13.85 0.96
CA PHE A 299 -3.36 -13.15 -0.32
C PHE A 299 -3.54 -14.03 -1.57
N HIS A 300 -3.46 -15.35 -1.44
CA HIS A 300 -3.75 -16.24 -2.56
C HIS A 300 -5.25 -16.18 -2.93
N ALA A 301 -6.14 -16.34 -1.95
CA ALA A 301 -7.58 -16.29 -2.19
C ALA A 301 -8.05 -14.89 -2.63
N ILE A 302 -7.53 -13.84 -1.97
CA ILE A 302 -7.74 -12.44 -2.34
C ILE A 302 -7.33 -12.20 -3.80
N GLY A 303 -6.11 -12.59 -4.18
CA GLY A 303 -5.57 -12.36 -5.51
C GLY A 303 -6.34 -13.05 -6.63
N VAL A 304 -6.83 -14.27 -6.40
CA VAL A 304 -7.69 -14.97 -7.39
C VAL A 304 -8.98 -14.20 -7.65
N HIS A 305 -9.63 -13.70 -6.60
CA HIS A 305 -10.86 -12.92 -6.74
C HIS A 305 -10.60 -11.55 -7.38
N GLU A 306 -9.59 -10.84 -6.91
CA GLU A 306 -9.24 -9.50 -7.44
C GLU A 306 -8.76 -9.54 -8.89
N ARG A 307 -8.11 -10.62 -9.30
CA ARG A 307 -7.79 -10.86 -10.72
C ARG A 307 -9.07 -10.89 -11.57
N ALA A 308 -10.14 -11.58 -11.11
CA ALA A 308 -11.41 -11.62 -11.85
C ALA A 308 -12.05 -10.22 -11.94
N LEU A 309 -12.03 -9.43 -10.86
CA LEU A 309 -12.51 -8.05 -10.86
C LEU A 309 -11.71 -7.18 -11.86
N ALA A 310 -10.39 -7.28 -11.82
CA ALA A 310 -9.52 -6.51 -12.70
C ALA A 310 -9.70 -6.89 -14.18
N THR A 311 -9.75 -8.18 -14.49
CA THR A 311 -10.00 -8.66 -15.86
C THR A 311 -11.34 -8.14 -16.37
N ARG A 312 -12.42 -8.29 -15.59
CA ARG A 312 -13.76 -7.80 -15.96
C ARG A 312 -13.76 -6.31 -16.25
N PHE A 313 -13.08 -5.50 -15.42
CA PHE A 313 -13.01 -4.05 -15.64
C PHE A 313 -12.23 -3.71 -16.91
N LEU A 314 -11.06 -4.34 -17.14
CA LEU A 314 -10.22 -4.11 -18.32
C LEU A 314 -10.96 -4.47 -19.63
N GLU A 315 -11.62 -5.62 -19.65
CA GLU A 315 -12.41 -6.06 -20.81
C GLU A 315 -13.57 -5.08 -21.11
N GLY A 316 -14.26 -4.61 -20.05
CA GLY A 316 -15.39 -3.71 -20.20
C GLY A 316 -15.00 -2.29 -20.58
N VAL A 317 -14.03 -1.68 -19.89
CA VAL A 317 -13.64 -0.29 -20.12
C VAL A 317 -13.03 -0.07 -21.52
N GLY A 318 -12.36 -1.08 -22.06
CA GLY A 318 -11.81 -1.03 -23.42
C GLY A 318 -12.85 -1.00 -24.53
N LEU A 319 -14.12 -1.32 -24.20
CA LEU A 319 -15.25 -1.30 -25.15
C LEU A 319 -16.05 0.01 -25.11
N ILE A 320 -15.77 0.92 -24.17
CA ILE A 320 -16.51 2.17 -24.01
C ILE A 320 -15.81 3.27 -24.80
N PRO A 321 -16.38 3.74 -25.94
CA PRO A 321 -15.83 4.86 -26.70
C PRO A 321 -15.76 6.12 -25.81
N GLY A 322 -14.73 6.94 -26.01
CA GLY A 322 -14.56 8.17 -25.22
C GLY A 322 -14.04 7.97 -23.78
N VAL A 323 -13.83 6.72 -23.32
CA VAL A 323 -13.16 6.45 -22.06
C VAL A 323 -11.72 5.99 -22.31
N ARG A 324 -10.75 6.75 -21.81
CA ARG A 324 -9.33 6.43 -21.91
C ARG A 324 -8.82 5.88 -20.58
N LEU A 325 -8.30 4.65 -20.57
CA LEU A 325 -7.54 4.07 -19.46
C LEU A 325 -6.07 4.53 -19.53
N ILE A 326 -5.49 4.90 -18.40
CA ILE A 326 -4.08 5.27 -18.22
C ILE A 326 -3.38 4.11 -17.50
N GLY A 327 -2.30 3.61 -18.08
CA GLY A 327 -1.57 2.45 -17.56
C GLY A 327 -1.84 1.18 -18.38
N ILE A 328 -1.52 0.01 -17.81
CA ILE A 328 -1.66 -1.29 -18.46
C ILE A 328 -3.14 -1.56 -18.77
N ALA A 329 -3.50 -1.56 -20.06
CA ALA A 329 -4.87 -1.76 -20.52
C ALA A 329 -5.14 -3.20 -21.00
N ASP A 330 -4.10 -3.97 -21.29
CA ASP A 330 -4.19 -5.34 -21.80
C ASP A 330 -4.66 -6.32 -20.71
N PRO A 331 -5.82 -7.00 -20.85
CA PRO A 331 -6.29 -7.99 -19.89
C PRO A 331 -5.34 -9.19 -19.72
N ASP A 332 -4.55 -9.53 -20.71
CA ASP A 332 -3.57 -10.61 -20.62
C ASP A 332 -2.40 -10.27 -19.68
N ARG A 333 -2.20 -8.97 -19.39
CA ARG A 333 -1.21 -8.45 -18.46
C ARG A 333 -1.78 -8.11 -17.08
N VAL A 334 -2.93 -8.64 -16.72
CA VAL A 334 -3.63 -8.36 -15.44
C VAL A 334 -2.77 -8.68 -14.21
N ASP A 335 -1.81 -9.60 -14.31
CA ASP A 335 -0.89 -9.93 -13.22
C ASP A 335 0.19 -8.88 -12.96
N GLU A 336 0.39 -7.94 -13.88
CA GLU A 336 1.32 -6.83 -13.75
C GLU A 336 0.68 -5.59 -13.10
N ARG A 337 -0.53 -5.75 -12.54
CA ARG A 337 -1.25 -4.65 -11.89
C ARG A 337 -2.10 -5.09 -10.72
N THR A 338 -2.47 -4.13 -9.87
CA THR A 338 -3.58 -4.23 -8.91
C THR A 338 -4.89 -3.82 -9.58
N PRO A 339 -6.07 -4.12 -8.99
CA PRO A 339 -7.36 -3.67 -9.52
C PRO A 339 -7.61 -2.16 -9.27
N THR A 340 -6.63 -1.34 -9.65
CA THR A 340 -6.63 0.13 -9.51
C THR A 340 -6.43 0.76 -10.88
N PHE A 341 -7.34 1.62 -11.27
CA PHE A 341 -7.45 2.16 -12.63
C PHE A 341 -7.53 3.68 -12.60
N ALA A 342 -6.76 4.35 -13.44
CA ALA A 342 -6.89 5.77 -13.71
C ALA A 342 -7.55 5.94 -15.09
N ILE A 343 -8.68 6.67 -15.15
CA ILE A 343 -9.41 6.88 -16.40
C ILE A 343 -9.67 8.36 -16.65
N ARG A 344 -9.91 8.69 -17.92
CA ARG A 344 -10.47 9.97 -18.36
C ARG A 344 -11.65 9.74 -19.30
N VAL A 345 -12.70 10.53 -19.12
CA VAL A 345 -13.85 10.58 -20.04
C VAL A 345 -13.65 11.77 -20.97
N GLU A 346 -13.81 11.56 -22.28
CA GLU A 346 -13.66 12.60 -23.30
C GLU A 346 -14.66 13.73 -23.06
N GLY A 347 -14.18 14.97 -23.16
CA GLY A 347 -15.00 16.16 -22.96
C GLY A 347 -15.33 16.50 -21.51
N GLN A 348 -14.92 15.68 -20.53
CA GLN A 348 -15.19 15.93 -19.11
C GLN A 348 -13.91 16.20 -18.30
N HIS A 349 -14.02 17.08 -17.32
CA HIS A 349 -13.00 17.24 -16.29
C HIS A 349 -13.08 16.05 -15.29
N PRO A 350 -11.98 15.47 -14.80
CA PRO A 350 -12.00 14.33 -13.88
C PRO A 350 -12.87 14.56 -12.64
N GLN A 351 -12.91 15.77 -12.09
CA GLN A 351 -13.74 16.13 -10.96
C GLN A 351 -15.23 16.04 -11.29
N GLU A 352 -15.65 16.44 -12.50
CA GLU A 352 -17.03 16.35 -12.96
C GLU A 352 -17.44 14.88 -13.10
N THR A 353 -16.60 14.07 -13.74
CA THR A 353 -16.84 12.64 -13.86
C THR A 353 -16.95 11.95 -12.49
N SER A 354 -16.06 12.29 -11.53
CA SER A 354 -16.12 11.72 -10.17
C SER A 354 -17.40 12.14 -9.44
N ALA A 355 -17.84 13.40 -9.59
CA ALA A 355 -19.08 13.90 -9.00
C ALA A 355 -20.31 13.18 -9.58
N GLU A 356 -20.36 12.98 -10.90
CA GLU A 356 -21.44 12.27 -11.58
C GLU A 356 -21.51 10.78 -11.16
N LEU A 357 -20.35 10.11 -10.97
CA LEU A 357 -20.30 8.77 -10.41
C LEU A 357 -20.82 8.75 -8.97
N ALA A 358 -20.45 9.74 -8.15
CA ALA A 358 -20.91 9.85 -6.77
C ALA A 358 -22.45 10.03 -6.68
N TRP A 359 -23.06 10.79 -7.58
CA TRP A 359 -24.53 10.89 -7.69
C TRP A 359 -25.22 9.53 -7.96
N ARG A 360 -24.54 8.63 -8.67
CA ARG A 360 -24.98 7.26 -8.93
C ARG A 360 -24.63 6.29 -7.79
N GLY A 361 -24.11 6.81 -6.66
CA GLY A 361 -23.69 6.02 -5.50
C GLY A 361 -22.42 5.21 -5.73
N ILE A 362 -21.55 5.67 -6.64
CA ILE A 362 -20.23 5.07 -6.94
C ILE A 362 -19.17 6.06 -6.49
N PHE A 363 -18.42 5.70 -5.44
CA PHE A 363 -17.41 6.57 -4.85
C PHE A 363 -16.05 6.31 -5.48
N THR A 364 -15.50 7.33 -6.09
CA THR A 364 -14.19 7.35 -6.75
C THR A 364 -13.41 8.57 -6.30
N TRP A 365 -12.18 8.70 -6.70
CA TRP A 365 -11.34 9.86 -6.39
C TRP A 365 -10.80 10.49 -7.67
N ASP A 366 -10.81 11.82 -7.77
CA ASP A 366 -10.24 12.57 -8.89
C ASP A 366 -8.92 13.24 -8.49
N GLY A 367 -8.12 13.62 -9.48
CA GLY A 367 -6.88 14.36 -9.31
C GLY A 367 -5.62 13.53 -9.58
N HIS A 368 -4.55 13.79 -8.81
CA HIS A 368 -3.24 13.13 -8.94
C HIS A 368 -2.90 12.19 -7.79
N TYR A 369 -3.75 12.06 -6.77
CA TYR A 369 -3.63 11.10 -5.64
C TYR A 369 -2.26 11.09 -4.95
N TYR A 370 -1.58 12.24 -4.89
CA TYR A 370 -0.17 12.38 -4.47
C TYR A 370 0.85 11.62 -5.34
N ALA A 371 0.46 11.04 -6.47
CA ALA A 371 1.37 10.52 -7.51
C ALA A 371 1.65 11.62 -8.56
N ILE A 372 2.13 12.76 -8.10
CA ILE A 372 2.27 14.00 -8.87
C ILE A 372 3.12 13.77 -10.12
N GLU A 373 4.24 13.07 -9.97
CA GLU A 373 5.23 12.88 -11.03
C GLU A 373 4.70 12.05 -12.22
N VAL A 374 3.79 11.10 -11.97
CA VAL A 374 3.11 10.34 -13.06
C VAL A 374 2.29 11.30 -13.93
N PHE A 375 1.46 12.13 -13.29
CA PHE A 375 0.57 13.03 -14.03
C PHE A 375 1.29 14.22 -14.66
N ASP A 376 2.37 14.71 -14.03
CA ASP A 376 3.26 15.69 -14.61
C ASP A 376 3.93 15.14 -15.89
N ARG A 377 4.53 13.94 -15.79
CA ARG A 377 5.20 13.26 -16.90
C ARG A 377 4.27 12.99 -18.10
N LEU A 378 2.99 12.70 -17.82
CA LEU A 378 1.98 12.47 -18.84
C LEU A 378 1.32 13.75 -19.37
N GLY A 379 1.69 14.93 -18.85
CA GLY A 379 1.09 16.22 -19.21
C GLY A 379 -0.37 16.37 -18.78
N LEU A 380 -0.78 15.64 -17.73
CA LEU A 380 -2.16 15.60 -17.25
C LEU A 380 -2.37 16.38 -15.95
N LEU A 381 -1.31 16.87 -15.31
CA LEU A 381 -1.38 17.52 -14.00
C LEU A 381 -2.27 18.78 -14.04
N ASP A 382 -2.02 19.69 -14.98
CA ASP A 382 -2.76 20.95 -15.13
C ASP A 382 -4.19 20.77 -15.63
N SER A 383 -4.52 19.60 -16.19
CA SER A 383 -5.88 19.26 -16.67
C SER A 383 -6.68 18.42 -15.67
N GLY A 384 -6.28 18.44 -14.39
CA GLY A 384 -7.01 17.79 -13.29
C GLY A 384 -6.69 16.32 -13.07
N GLY A 385 -5.60 15.78 -13.64
CA GLY A 385 -5.19 14.40 -13.46
C GLY A 385 -6.16 13.40 -14.11
N ALA A 386 -6.71 12.47 -13.33
CA ALA A 386 -7.63 11.44 -13.77
C ALA A 386 -8.67 11.10 -12.70
N VAL A 387 -9.67 10.27 -13.02
CA VAL A 387 -10.52 9.60 -12.05
C VAL A 387 -9.89 8.27 -11.70
N ARG A 388 -9.69 8.01 -10.40
CA ARG A 388 -9.18 6.73 -9.91
C ARG A 388 -10.35 5.86 -9.45
N ILE A 389 -10.41 4.67 -10.02
CA ILE A 389 -11.35 3.60 -9.67
C ILE A 389 -10.52 2.46 -9.12
N GLY A 390 -10.88 1.93 -7.96
CA GLY A 390 -10.14 0.83 -7.37
C GLY A 390 -11.02 -0.13 -6.60
N PHE A 391 -10.80 -1.42 -6.86
CA PHE A 391 -11.50 -2.51 -6.21
C PHE A 391 -10.56 -3.25 -5.26
N CYS A 392 -11.12 -3.99 -4.33
CA CYS A 392 -10.42 -4.97 -3.52
C CYS A 392 -11.35 -6.16 -3.25
N HIS A 393 -10.89 -7.13 -2.50
CA HIS A 393 -11.52 -8.44 -2.35
C HIS A 393 -12.97 -8.46 -1.82
N TYR A 394 -13.48 -7.38 -1.25
CA TYR A 394 -14.89 -7.28 -0.86
C TYR A 394 -15.82 -6.77 -1.98
N HIS A 395 -15.31 -6.40 -3.15
CA HIS A 395 -16.15 -6.01 -4.29
C HIS A 395 -16.69 -7.23 -5.04
N THR A 396 -17.83 -7.04 -5.68
CA THR A 396 -18.46 -8.07 -6.55
C THR A 396 -18.26 -7.72 -8.02
N LEU A 397 -18.43 -8.71 -8.90
CA LEU A 397 -18.46 -8.47 -10.35
C LEU A 397 -19.63 -7.57 -10.75
N ASP A 398 -20.79 -7.67 -10.07
CA ASP A 398 -21.94 -6.80 -10.31
C ASP A 398 -21.61 -5.32 -9.98
N GLU A 399 -20.77 -5.06 -8.97
CA GLU A 399 -20.30 -3.70 -8.68
C GLU A 399 -19.35 -3.19 -9.78
N VAL A 400 -18.50 -4.04 -10.33
CA VAL A 400 -17.67 -3.69 -11.51
C VAL A 400 -18.54 -3.37 -12.70
N ASP A 401 -19.55 -4.19 -13.00
CA ASP A 401 -20.50 -3.96 -14.10
C ASP A 401 -21.30 -2.67 -13.90
N ARG A 402 -21.69 -2.35 -12.66
CA ARG A 402 -22.35 -1.10 -12.33
C ARG A 402 -21.47 0.12 -12.60
N VAL A 403 -20.16 0.02 -12.29
CA VAL A 403 -19.20 1.09 -12.62
C VAL A 403 -19.05 1.24 -14.12
N LEU A 404 -18.90 0.15 -14.87
CA LEU A 404 -18.78 0.16 -16.33
C LEU A 404 -20.02 0.77 -17.01
N GLY A 405 -21.23 0.36 -16.58
CA GLY A 405 -22.47 0.93 -17.09
C GLY A 405 -22.61 2.43 -16.82
N ALA A 406 -22.17 2.88 -15.63
CA ALA A 406 -22.16 4.32 -15.33
C ALA A 406 -21.17 5.10 -16.20
N LEU A 407 -19.99 4.52 -16.51
CA LEU A 407 -19.03 5.13 -17.43
C LEU A 407 -19.53 5.18 -18.86
N GLU A 408 -20.26 4.14 -19.32
CA GLU A 408 -20.91 4.11 -20.64
C GLU A 408 -21.97 5.21 -20.78
N GLU A 409 -22.75 5.46 -19.73
CA GLU A 409 -23.74 6.56 -19.70
C GLU A 409 -23.10 7.96 -19.70
N LEU A 410 -21.89 8.10 -19.17
CA LEU A 410 -21.16 9.38 -19.10
C LEU A 410 -20.30 9.65 -20.33
N ALA A 411 -19.96 8.62 -21.08
CA ALA A 411 -19.19 8.77 -22.32
C ALA A 411 -20.02 9.46 -23.42
N PRO A 412 -19.35 10.22 -24.33
CA PRO A 412 -20.03 10.97 -25.39
C PRO A 412 -20.67 10.05 -26.46
#